data_611b85003dcc03fb527147976cfab324
#
_entry.id   611b85003dcc03fb527147976cfab324
#
_cell.length_a   1.000
_cell.length_b   1.000
_cell.length_c   1.000
_cell.angle_alpha   90.00
_cell.angle_beta   90.00
_cell.angle_gamma   90.00
#
_symmetry.space_group_name_H-M   'P 1'
#
loop_
_entity.id
_entity.type
_entity.pdbx_description
1 polymer ?
#
loop_
_entity_poly.entity_id
_entity_poly.type
_entity_poly.pdbx_seq_one_letter_code
_entity_poly.pdbx_strand_id
1 'polypeptide(L)'
;MKTQQLTLECITNLDAQSQLNPNQDLTGAKSTKQCNICKEFKLLNNFKISNTTPRKIHYKNFCKSCDNKISKNRREIRKNAPPQTEQCELCGKVCKTYLDHDHTTLSFRGWICNECNTGLGKFNENINLLKKAITYLSPNEIIN
;
A
#
# COMPACT_ATOMS: atom_id res chain seq x y z
N MET A 1 62.04 29.05 -30.01
CA MET A 1 61.57 28.17 -28.93
C MET A 1 60.24 28.66 -28.46
N LYS A 2 59.12 27.99 -28.83
CA LYS A 2 57.75 28.38 -28.46
C LYS A 2 57.23 27.33 -27.49
N THR A 3 57.06 27.75 -26.25
CA THR A 3 56.44 26.95 -25.18
C THR A 3 54.95 26.99 -25.38
N GLN A 4 54.33 25.86 -25.69
CA GLN A 4 52.87 25.74 -25.75
C GLN A 4 52.33 25.55 -24.34
N GLN A 5 51.47 26.47 -23.94
CA GLN A 5 50.63 26.37 -22.75
C GLN A 5 49.51 25.34 -23.00
N LEU A 6 49.53 24.26 -22.25
CA LEU A 6 48.42 23.35 -22.11
C LEU A 6 47.42 24.01 -21.16
N THR A 7 46.33 24.52 -21.69
CA THR A 7 45.19 24.98 -20.91
C THR A 7 44.39 23.79 -20.39
N LEU A 8 44.20 23.81 -19.09
CA LEU A 8 43.39 22.89 -18.31
C LEU A 8 41.90 23.11 -18.67
N GLU A 9 41.33 22.31 -19.54
CA GLU A 9 39.88 22.14 -19.67
C GLU A 9 39.49 20.80 -19.05
N CYS A 10 39.57 20.75 -17.76
CA CYS A 10 38.98 19.69 -16.98
C CYS A 10 38.13 20.40 -15.93
N ILE A 11 36.87 20.25 -15.96
CA ILE A 11 35.81 20.52 -14.96
C ILE A 11 34.61 21.16 -15.62
N THR A 12 33.74 20.37 -16.20
CA THR A 12 32.29 20.59 -16.20
C THR A 12 31.58 19.32 -16.65
N ASN A 13 31.61 18.28 -15.84
CA ASN A 13 30.73 17.12 -15.99
C ASN A 13 30.25 16.62 -14.63
N LEU A 14 29.84 17.54 -13.76
CA LEU A 14 29.25 17.20 -12.46
C LEU A 14 27.74 17.35 -12.39
N ASP A 15 27.08 17.82 -13.45
CA ASP A 15 25.63 18.07 -13.46
C ASP A 15 24.80 17.03 -14.23
N ALA A 16 25.40 15.91 -14.66
CA ALA A 16 24.69 14.87 -15.40
C ALA A 16 24.13 13.72 -14.53
N GLN A 17 24.19 13.82 -13.20
CA GLN A 17 23.77 12.71 -12.29
C GLN A 17 22.38 12.86 -11.69
N SER A 18 21.58 13.86 -12.05
CA SER A 18 20.29 14.10 -11.41
C SER A 18 19.05 13.64 -12.19
N GLN A 19 19.21 12.84 -13.25
CA GLN A 19 18.07 12.26 -13.98
C GLN A 19 18.18 10.75 -14.17
N LEU A 20 18.34 10.02 -13.07
CA LEU A 20 18.12 8.58 -13.08
C LEU A 20 16.62 8.34 -13.28
N ASN A 21 16.24 7.87 -14.47
CA ASN A 21 14.89 7.47 -14.78
C ASN A 21 14.52 6.30 -13.84
N PRO A 22 13.52 6.46 -12.92
CA PRO A 22 13.20 5.43 -11.92
C PRO A 22 12.69 4.11 -12.53
N ASN A 23 12.56 4.06 -13.84
CA ASN A 23 12.10 2.89 -14.60
C ASN A 23 13.23 2.11 -15.29
N GLN A 24 14.50 2.50 -15.08
CA GLN A 24 15.64 1.80 -15.68
C GLN A 24 16.60 1.34 -14.58
N ASP A 25 17.10 0.12 -14.71
CA ASP A 25 18.27 -0.34 -13.96
C ASP A 25 19.56 0.15 -14.65
N LEU A 26 20.71 -0.14 -14.05
CA LEU A 26 22.03 0.25 -14.57
C LEU A 26 22.36 -0.39 -15.93
N THR A 27 21.56 -1.35 -16.41
CA THR A 27 21.74 -2.03 -17.71
C THR A 27 20.84 -1.43 -18.79
N GLY A 28 20.02 -0.42 -18.46
CA GLY A 28 19.07 0.21 -19.39
C GLY A 28 17.78 -0.60 -19.59
N ALA A 29 17.61 -1.74 -18.93
CA ALA A 29 16.38 -2.52 -18.98
C ALA A 29 15.25 -1.83 -18.20
N LYS A 30 14.03 -1.87 -18.75
CA LYS A 30 12.84 -1.32 -18.07
C LYS A 30 12.47 -2.22 -16.91
N SER A 31 12.66 -1.76 -15.67
CA SER A 31 12.31 -2.50 -14.47
C SER A 31 10.81 -2.78 -14.40
N THR A 32 10.45 -4.05 -14.19
CA THR A 32 9.06 -4.50 -14.04
C THR A 32 8.80 -5.01 -12.63
N LYS A 33 7.53 -5.02 -12.23
CA LYS A 33 7.05 -5.55 -10.95
C LYS A 33 5.73 -6.27 -11.17
N GLN A 34 5.53 -7.39 -10.49
CA GLN A 34 4.25 -8.10 -10.50
C GLN A 34 3.24 -7.38 -9.61
N CYS A 35 2.03 -7.16 -10.12
CA CYS A 35 0.90 -6.67 -9.36
C CYS A 35 0.31 -7.79 -8.51
N ASN A 36 0.17 -7.58 -7.19
CA ASN A 36 -0.38 -8.59 -6.28
C ASN A 36 -1.89 -8.87 -6.50
N ILE A 37 -2.59 -8.01 -7.23
CA ILE A 37 -4.03 -8.14 -7.48
C ILE A 37 -4.27 -8.80 -8.84
N CYS A 38 -3.86 -8.18 -9.96
CA CYS A 38 -4.07 -8.75 -11.28
C CYS A 38 -3.01 -9.79 -11.71
N LYS A 39 -1.96 -9.98 -10.90
CA LYS A 39 -0.83 -10.91 -11.14
C LYS A 39 -0.01 -10.63 -12.40
N GLU A 40 -0.30 -9.57 -13.14
CA GLU A 40 0.44 -9.16 -14.33
C GLU A 40 1.75 -8.47 -13.97
N PHE A 41 2.80 -8.71 -14.77
CA PHE A 41 4.04 -7.94 -14.71
C PHE A 41 3.86 -6.62 -15.48
N LYS A 42 4.16 -5.51 -14.83
CA LYS A 42 4.03 -4.15 -15.39
C LYS A 42 5.27 -3.32 -15.08
N LEU A 43 5.53 -2.33 -15.91
CA LEU A 43 6.61 -1.37 -15.66
C LEU A 43 6.38 -0.63 -14.34
N LEU A 44 7.45 -0.24 -13.65
CA LEU A 44 7.39 0.45 -12.36
C LEU A 44 6.56 1.75 -12.39
N ASN A 45 6.53 2.46 -13.53
CA ASN A 45 5.70 3.65 -13.71
C ASN A 45 4.19 3.37 -13.63
N ASN A 46 3.76 2.11 -13.75
CA ASN A 46 2.37 1.69 -13.53
C ASN A 46 2.03 1.47 -12.05
N PHE A 47 2.96 1.72 -11.14
CA PHE A 47 2.73 1.63 -9.70
C PHE A 47 2.84 3.02 -9.07
N LYS A 48 2.07 3.29 -8.01
CA LYS A 48 2.24 4.50 -7.22
C LYS A 48 3.43 4.32 -6.28
N ILE A 49 4.19 5.39 -6.07
CA ILE A 49 5.23 5.43 -5.04
C ILE A 49 4.54 5.36 -3.67
N SER A 50 5.02 4.48 -2.82
CA SER A 50 4.54 4.33 -1.43
C SER A 50 5.42 5.09 -0.45
N ASN A 51 6.73 5.11 -0.72
CA ASN A 51 7.71 5.83 0.09
C ASN A 51 8.99 6.06 -0.73
N THR A 52 9.75 7.09 -0.37
CA THR A 52 11.06 7.39 -0.95
C THR A 52 12.07 7.51 0.18
N THR A 53 13.15 6.77 0.10
CA THR A 53 14.31 6.89 0.98
C THR A 53 15.50 7.42 0.17
N PRO A 54 16.58 7.97 0.80
CA PRO A 54 17.77 8.42 0.07
C PRO A 54 18.42 7.36 -0.83
N ARG A 55 18.17 6.07 -0.54
CA ARG A 55 18.78 4.95 -1.26
C ARG A 55 17.82 4.23 -2.20
N LYS A 56 16.48 4.41 -2.06
CA LYS A 56 15.50 3.59 -2.80
C LYS A 56 14.11 4.22 -2.86
N ILE A 57 13.49 4.09 -4.03
CA ILE A 57 12.06 4.37 -4.22
C ILE A 57 11.27 3.08 -3.99
N HIS A 58 10.28 3.15 -3.11
CA HIS A 58 9.37 2.03 -2.83
C HIS A 58 8.06 2.24 -3.56
N TYR A 59 7.59 1.21 -4.23
CA TYR A 59 6.33 1.22 -4.98
C TYR A 59 5.27 0.38 -4.26
N LYS A 60 3.99 0.78 -4.37
CA LYS A 60 2.88 -0.05 -3.90
C LYS A 60 2.93 -1.46 -4.52
N ASN A 61 2.33 -2.43 -3.84
CA ASN A 61 2.31 -3.82 -4.30
C ASN A 61 1.24 -4.12 -5.35
N PHE A 62 0.47 -3.12 -5.75
CA PHE A 62 -0.55 -3.21 -6.78
C PHE A 62 -0.46 -2.03 -7.75
N CYS A 63 -0.81 -2.28 -9.00
CA CYS A 63 -0.69 -1.29 -10.07
C CYS A 63 -1.76 -0.20 -9.97
N LYS A 64 -1.55 0.92 -10.66
CA LYS A 64 -2.45 2.08 -10.66
C LYS A 64 -3.88 1.74 -11.08
N SER A 65 -4.06 0.84 -12.06
CA SER A 65 -5.41 0.41 -12.49
C SER A 65 -6.15 -0.35 -11.39
N CYS A 66 -5.48 -1.27 -10.68
CA CYS A 66 -6.05 -1.96 -9.53
C CYS A 66 -6.32 -1.00 -8.36
N ASP A 67 -5.40 -0.08 -8.07
CA ASP A 67 -5.59 0.96 -7.03
C ASP A 67 -6.81 1.85 -7.32
N ASN A 68 -6.99 2.24 -8.58
CA ASN A 68 -8.15 3.02 -9.00
C ASN A 68 -9.47 2.25 -8.86
N LYS A 69 -9.47 0.95 -9.19
CA LYS A 69 -10.64 0.08 -9.01
C LYS A 69 -11.02 -0.05 -7.53
N ILE A 70 -10.04 -0.31 -6.66
CA ILE A 70 -10.26 -0.34 -5.20
C ILE A 70 -10.81 0.99 -4.70
N SER A 71 -10.23 2.10 -5.14
CA SER A 71 -10.66 3.44 -4.72
C SER A 71 -12.08 3.77 -5.19
N LYS A 72 -12.45 3.31 -6.40
CA LYS A 72 -13.82 3.44 -6.92
C LYS A 72 -14.81 2.64 -6.06
N ASN A 73 -14.54 1.36 -5.84
CA ASN A 73 -15.38 0.49 -5.02
C ASN A 73 -15.58 1.08 -3.61
N ARG A 74 -14.50 1.52 -2.96
CA ARG A 74 -14.59 2.14 -1.63
C ARG A 74 -15.43 3.41 -1.60
N ARG A 75 -15.40 4.22 -2.67
CA ARG A 75 -16.27 5.41 -2.79
C ARG A 75 -17.74 5.03 -2.93
N GLU A 76 -18.05 4.02 -3.73
CA GLU A 76 -19.43 3.54 -3.90
C GLU A 76 -19.98 2.95 -2.58
N ILE A 77 -19.18 2.13 -1.87
CA ILE A 77 -19.58 1.61 -0.56
C ILE A 77 -19.86 2.76 0.41
N ARG A 78 -18.96 3.76 0.48
CA ARG A 78 -19.14 4.91 1.37
C ARG A 78 -20.36 5.74 1.04
N LYS A 79 -20.71 5.88 -0.24
CA LYS A 79 -21.88 6.63 -0.68
C LYS A 79 -23.18 6.00 -0.18
N ASN A 80 -23.22 4.67 -0.10
CA ASN A 80 -24.41 3.90 0.29
C ASN A 80 -24.36 3.46 1.78
N ALA A 81 -23.27 3.74 2.49
CA ALA A 81 -23.14 3.43 3.91
C ALA A 81 -23.96 4.39 4.79
N PRO A 82 -24.41 3.93 5.96
CA PRO A 82 -24.97 4.82 6.99
C PRO A 82 -23.98 5.94 7.37
N PRO A 83 -24.44 7.03 8.00
CA PRO A 83 -23.58 8.08 8.52
C PRO A 83 -22.45 7.51 9.38
N GLN A 84 -21.26 8.09 9.27
CA GLN A 84 -20.10 7.65 10.06
C GLN A 84 -20.33 7.88 11.55
N THR A 85 -20.05 6.87 12.36
CA THR A 85 -20.16 6.94 13.82
C THR A 85 -18.83 7.40 14.45
N GLU A 86 -18.90 8.07 15.59
CA GLU A 86 -17.74 8.40 16.44
C GLU A 86 -17.39 7.27 17.41
N GLN A 87 -18.18 6.22 17.44
CA GLN A 87 -17.97 5.04 18.25
C GLN A 87 -17.67 3.83 17.36
N CYS A 88 -16.63 3.08 17.71
CA CYS A 88 -16.27 1.86 17.01
C CYS A 88 -17.37 0.79 17.22
N GLU A 89 -17.98 0.32 16.14
CA GLU A 89 -19.04 -0.68 16.19
C GLU A 89 -18.53 -2.08 16.62
N LEU A 90 -17.22 -2.32 16.61
CA LEU A 90 -16.66 -3.60 17.06
C LEU A 90 -16.24 -3.58 18.53
N CYS A 91 -15.50 -2.57 19.00
CA CYS A 91 -14.99 -2.53 20.39
C CYS A 91 -15.70 -1.51 21.30
N GLY A 92 -16.64 -0.72 20.78
CA GLY A 92 -17.39 0.28 21.54
C GLY A 92 -16.59 1.55 21.93
N LYS A 93 -15.29 1.64 21.61
CA LYS A 93 -14.47 2.80 21.95
C LYS A 93 -14.90 4.03 21.17
N VAL A 94 -15.03 5.18 21.84
CA VAL A 94 -15.23 6.48 21.21
C VAL A 94 -13.89 6.94 20.63
N CYS A 95 -13.81 7.04 19.31
CA CYS A 95 -12.61 7.36 18.57
C CYS A 95 -12.92 7.58 17.09
N LYS A 96 -11.92 8.02 16.33
CA LYS A 96 -12.03 8.08 14.87
C LYS A 96 -12.27 6.71 14.27
N THR A 97 -13.36 6.56 13.53
CA THR A 97 -13.74 5.32 12.85
C THR A 97 -13.43 5.38 11.36
N TYR A 98 -13.37 4.21 10.73
CA TYR A 98 -13.09 4.02 9.33
C TYR A 98 -14.10 3.02 8.75
N LEU A 99 -14.40 3.19 7.47
CA LEU A 99 -15.27 2.29 6.74
C LEU A 99 -14.65 0.89 6.68
N ASP A 100 -15.37 -0.09 7.19
CA ASP A 100 -15.09 -1.51 7.01
C ASP A 100 -16.10 -2.14 6.04
N HIS A 101 -15.63 -3.11 5.25
CA HIS A 101 -16.45 -3.76 4.23
C HIS A 101 -15.92 -5.15 3.92
N ASP A 102 -16.78 -6.01 3.47
CA ASP A 102 -16.42 -7.33 2.96
C ASP A 102 -15.65 -7.20 1.63
N HIS A 103 -14.47 -7.79 1.57
CA HIS A 103 -13.59 -7.69 0.41
C HIS A 103 -14.06 -8.51 -0.81
N THR A 104 -14.95 -9.47 -0.60
CA THR A 104 -15.50 -10.34 -1.65
C THR A 104 -16.80 -9.76 -2.21
N THR A 105 -17.75 -9.44 -1.33
CA THR A 105 -19.08 -8.95 -1.71
C THR A 105 -19.11 -7.44 -1.89
N LEU A 106 -18.11 -6.71 -1.38
CA LEU A 106 -18.04 -5.25 -1.33
C LEU A 106 -19.18 -4.63 -0.49
N SER A 107 -19.80 -5.41 0.38
CA SER A 107 -20.85 -4.93 1.27
C SER A 107 -20.26 -4.18 2.47
N PHE A 108 -20.87 -3.06 2.84
CA PHE A 108 -20.55 -2.37 4.08
C PHE A 108 -20.78 -3.28 5.29
N ARG A 109 -19.82 -3.32 6.22
CA ARG A 109 -19.92 -4.08 7.49
C ARG A 109 -20.11 -3.19 8.71
N GLY A 110 -19.44 -2.04 8.73
CA GLY A 110 -19.54 -1.14 9.87
C GLY A 110 -18.50 -0.02 9.86
N TRP A 111 -18.59 0.86 10.86
CA TRP A 111 -17.61 1.89 11.17
C TRP A 111 -16.76 1.44 12.35
N ILE A 112 -15.50 1.10 12.12
CA ILE A 112 -14.62 0.56 13.16
C ILE A 112 -13.32 1.37 13.29
N CYS A 113 -12.70 1.31 14.47
CA CYS A 113 -11.42 1.98 14.70
C CYS A 113 -10.27 1.30 13.94
N ASN A 114 -9.16 2.01 13.79
CA ASN A 114 -7.98 1.50 13.08
C ASN A 114 -7.40 0.24 13.73
N GLU A 115 -7.40 0.16 15.04
CA GLU A 115 -6.90 -0.99 15.80
C GLU A 115 -7.73 -2.24 15.50
N CYS A 116 -9.07 -2.12 15.53
CA CYS A 116 -9.96 -3.23 15.18
C CYS A 116 -9.80 -3.66 13.73
N ASN A 117 -9.78 -2.71 12.80
CA ASN A 117 -9.60 -2.99 11.38
C ASN A 117 -8.25 -3.70 11.11
N THR A 118 -7.18 -3.21 11.73
CA THR A 118 -5.85 -3.84 11.63
C THR A 118 -5.84 -5.22 12.28
N GLY A 119 -6.51 -5.38 13.42
CA GLY A 119 -6.64 -6.66 14.13
C GLY A 119 -7.32 -7.73 13.25
N LEU A 120 -8.49 -7.41 12.68
CA LEU A 120 -9.20 -8.29 11.75
C LEU A 120 -8.33 -8.66 10.53
N GLY A 121 -7.62 -7.68 9.97
CA GLY A 121 -6.71 -7.91 8.85
C GLY A 121 -5.55 -8.83 9.18
N LYS A 122 -5.00 -8.80 10.41
CA LYS A 122 -3.95 -9.71 10.86
C LYS A 122 -4.42 -11.16 10.98
N PHE A 123 -5.70 -11.38 11.26
CA PHE A 123 -6.35 -12.68 11.21
C PHE A 123 -6.86 -13.04 9.81
N ASN A 124 -6.49 -12.26 8.77
CA ASN A 124 -6.95 -12.42 7.38
C ASN A 124 -8.48 -12.45 7.27
N GLU A 125 -9.20 -11.84 8.20
CA GLU A 125 -10.67 -11.86 8.30
C GLU A 125 -11.24 -13.30 8.33
N ASN A 126 -10.41 -14.26 8.74
CA ASN A 126 -10.77 -15.67 8.75
C ASN A 126 -11.49 -16.04 10.05
N ILE A 127 -12.79 -16.34 9.94
CA ILE A 127 -13.65 -16.68 11.07
C ILE A 127 -13.12 -17.89 11.87
N ASN A 128 -12.59 -18.90 11.18
CA ASN A 128 -12.07 -20.09 11.86
C ASN A 128 -10.79 -19.77 12.67
N LEU A 129 -9.94 -18.87 12.15
CA LEU A 129 -8.75 -18.43 12.87
C LEU A 129 -9.15 -17.54 14.08
N LEU A 130 -10.16 -16.68 13.93
CA LEU A 130 -10.71 -15.91 15.05
C LEU A 130 -11.29 -16.81 16.13
N LYS A 131 -12.08 -17.84 15.77
CA LYS A 131 -12.58 -18.84 16.72
C LYS A 131 -11.44 -19.54 17.46
N LYS A 132 -10.39 -19.94 16.76
CA LYS A 132 -9.19 -20.53 17.40
C LYS A 132 -8.53 -19.56 18.40
N ALA A 133 -8.46 -18.26 18.04
CA ALA A 133 -7.89 -17.25 18.94
C ALA A 133 -8.75 -17.10 20.21
N ILE A 134 -10.08 -17.13 20.10
CA ILE A 134 -10.97 -17.10 21.26
C ILE A 134 -10.71 -18.33 22.14
N THR A 135 -10.71 -19.54 21.59
CA THR A 135 -10.42 -20.78 22.35
C THR A 135 -9.01 -20.74 23.00
N TYR A 136 -8.04 -20.15 22.32
CA TYR A 136 -6.70 -19.98 22.86
C TYR A 136 -6.66 -19.06 24.10
N LEU A 137 -7.48 -18.02 24.11
CA LEU A 137 -7.57 -17.06 25.22
C LEU A 137 -8.41 -17.60 26.39
N SER A 138 -9.41 -18.42 26.11
CA SER A 138 -10.36 -18.96 27.09
C SER A 138 -10.45 -20.50 26.97
N PRO A 139 -9.36 -21.23 27.31
CA PRO A 139 -9.31 -22.67 27.09
C PRO A 139 -10.34 -23.46 27.91
N ASN A 140 -10.93 -22.86 28.96
CA ASN A 140 -11.94 -23.48 29.84
C ASN A 140 -13.37 -23.02 29.56
N GLU A 141 -13.58 -22.09 28.60
CA GLU A 141 -14.93 -21.63 28.23
C GLU A 141 -15.41 -22.37 26.98
N ILE A 142 -16.53 -23.07 27.10
CA ILE A 142 -17.23 -23.68 25.95
C ILE A 142 -17.99 -22.53 25.28
N ILE A 143 -17.48 -22.08 24.13
CA ILE A 143 -18.13 -21.07 23.29
C ILE A 143 -19.21 -21.80 22.47
N ASN A 144 -20.46 -21.71 22.93
CA ASN A 144 -21.63 -22.20 22.21
C ASN A 144 -21.95 -21.34 20.97
#